data_fe38a948bf6043d540fc299a4b32bc3e
#
_entry.id   fe38a948bf6043d540fc299a4b32bc3e
#
_cell.length_a   1.000
_cell.length_b   1.000
_cell.length_c   1.000
_cell.angle_alpha   90.00
_cell.angle_beta   90.00
_cell.angle_gamma   90.00
#
_symmetry.space_group_name_H-M   'P 1'
#
loop_
_entity.id
_entity.type
_entity.pdbx_description
1 polymer ?
#
loop_
_entity_poly.entity_id
_entity_poly.type
_entity_poly.pdbx_seq_one_letter_code
_entity_poly.pdbx_strand_id
1 'polypeptide(L)'
;MKYIFPDNLFSRFYAFSFSEEEKKRISFLPSAQITAALLNEKDAIGLIPTLDLLTHEQLFVSKLGGVSFESEFCNSYLYFPTNIDQKKVTEVALSGDVSSLEAILCKILFAELYDQQVKMSLQTSSEIESDMPLLLVGDTNFVNEKCLTGISFADGAIEILSAPFVNFVFAGKEKETVIAFNNNFASLIPMLYKSILPFIASLNLTSELKDKIREEFSSFVFEFDSMDIDGIAQLTRLPYYHGMIKEMIEIKFV
;
A
#
# COMPACT_ATOMS: atom_id res chain seq x y z
N MET A 1 18.72 13.85 -4.58
CA MET A 1 17.38 13.25 -4.64
C MET A 1 16.85 13.11 -3.22
N LYS A 2 15.62 13.55 -2.94
CA LYS A 2 14.88 13.34 -1.70
C LYS A 2 13.98 12.12 -1.84
N TYR A 3 13.59 11.53 -0.72
CA TYR A 3 12.65 10.42 -0.66
C TYR A 3 11.46 10.80 0.23
N ILE A 4 10.24 10.55 -0.22
CA ILE A 4 9.00 10.84 0.52
C ILE A 4 8.21 9.54 0.64
N PHE A 5 8.15 9.00 1.83
CA PHE A 5 7.62 7.66 2.09
C PHE A 5 6.45 7.70 3.07
N PRO A 6 5.50 6.76 2.98
CA PRO A 6 4.52 6.55 4.03
C PRO A 6 5.22 6.06 5.31
N ASP A 7 4.70 6.42 6.47
CA ASP A 7 5.24 5.93 7.74
C ASP A 7 4.62 4.58 8.11
N ASN A 8 5.07 3.52 7.46
CA ASN A 8 4.61 2.15 7.71
C ASN A 8 5.75 1.12 7.67
N LEU A 9 5.46 -0.11 8.05
CA LEU A 9 6.41 -1.22 8.13
C LEU A 9 7.19 -1.40 6.79
N PHE A 10 6.51 -1.37 5.66
CA PHE A 10 7.08 -1.70 4.34
C PHE A 10 8.02 -0.60 3.84
N SER A 11 7.66 0.65 4.04
CA SER A 11 8.54 1.77 3.70
C SER A 11 9.75 1.87 4.63
N ARG A 12 9.59 1.53 5.91
CA ARG A 12 10.70 1.44 6.86
C ARG A 12 11.68 0.32 6.53
N PHE A 13 11.23 -0.76 5.88
CA PHE A 13 12.11 -1.78 5.33
C PHE A 13 13.07 -1.19 4.28
N TYR A 14 12.58 -0.37 3.36
CA TYR A 14 13.44 0.35 2.41
C TYR A 14 14.43 1.25 3.13
N ALA A 15 13.93 2.08 4.06
CA ALA A 15 14.77 3.00 4.83
C ALA A 15 15.85 2.27 5.64
N PHE A 16 15.54 1.08 6.19
CA PHE A 16 16.50 0.26 6.91
C PHE A 16 17.68 -0.15 6.03
N SER A 17 17.42 -0.42 4.75
CA SER A 17 18.41 -0.89 3.78
C SER A 17 19.23 0.23 3.13
N PHE A 18 18.82 1.49 3.29
CA PHE A 18 19.51 2.65 2.72
C PHE A 18 20.77 2.99 3.53
N SER A 19 21.73 3.64 2.86
CA SER A 19 22.91 4.20 3.51
C SER A 19 22.52 5.32 4.49
N GLU A 20 23.38 5.60 5.49
CA GLU A 20 23.14 6.65 6.48
C GLU A 20 22.97 8.04 5.86
N GLU A 21 23.55 8.29 4.68
CA GLU A 21 23.38 9.54 3.94
C GLU A 21 22.02 9.62 3.23
N GLU A 22 21.54 8.51 2.69
CA GLU A 22 20.23 8.43 2.07
C GLU A 22 19.11 8.52 3.10
N LYS A 23 19.26 7.88 4.26
CA LYS A 23 18.32 7.97 5.39
C LYS A 23 18.04 9.42 5.80
N LYS A 24 19.06 10.29 5.78
CA LYS A 24 18.90 11.72 6.09
C LYS A 24 18.04 12.48 5.07
N ARG A 25 17.79 11.90 3.90
CA ARG A 25 17.01 12.49 2.81
C ARG A 25 15.59 11.93 2.75
N ILE A 26 15.23 11.02 3.65
CA ILE A 26 13.89 10.45 3.74
C ILE A 26 13.02 11.34 4.62
N SER A 27 11.83 11.64 4.13
CA SER A 27 10.75 12.23 4.91
C SER A 27 9.60 11.24 4.99
N PHE A 28 9.17 10.91 6.20
CA PHE A 28 7.99 10.08 6.42
C PHE A 28 6.77 10.96 6.61
N LEU A 29 5.71 10.67 5.88
CA LEU A 29 4.43 11.40 5.92
C LEU A 29 3.25 10.41 5.94
N PRO A 30 2.06 10.83 6.37
CA PRO A 30 0.85 10.06 6.13
C PRO A 30 0.65 9.76 4.65
N SER A 31 0.19 8.57 4.30
CA SER A 31 0.02 8.11 2.91
C SER A 31 -0.75 9.08 2.04
N ALA A 32 -1.82 9.68 2.56
CA ALA A 32 -2.63 10.67 1.84
C ALA A 32 -1.91 12.00 1.53
N GLN A 33 -0.74 12.26 2.12
CA GLN A 33 0.01 13.52 1.94
C GLN A 33 1.20 13.38 0.98
N ILE A 34 1.61 12.15 0.64
CA ILE A 34 2.87 11.90 -0.07
C ILE A 34 2.85 12.49 -1.46
N THR A 35 1.78 12.24 -2.23
CA THR A 35 1.68 12.73 -3.61
C THR A 35 1.66 14.25 -3.68
N ALA A 36 0.94 14.90 -2.76
CA ALA A 36 0.94 16.37 -2.68
C ALA A 36 2.32 16.93 -2.31
N ALA A 37 3.04 16.29 -1.38
CA ALA A 37 4.40 16.67 -1.03
C ALA A 37 5.37 16.46 -2.19
N LEU A 38 5.27 15.33 -2.91
CA LEU A 38 6.08 15.03 -4.09
C LEU A 38 5.92 16.08 -5.18
N LEU A 39 4.70 16.54 -5.42
CA LEU A 39 4.41 17.57 -6.43
C LEU A 39 5.08 18.92 -6.13
N ASN A 40 5.39 19.20 -4.88
CA ASN A 40 6.07 20.43 -4.46
C ASN A 40 7.61 20.33 -4.54
N GLU A 41 8.16 19.14 -4.77
CA GLU A 41 9.61 18.92 -4.87
C GLU A 41 10.03 18.68 -6.34
N LYS A 42 11.23 19.14 -6.73
CA LYS A 42 11.73 18.93 -8.09
C LYS A 42 12.52 17.65 -8.24
N ASP A 43 13.38 17.35 -7.27
CA ASP A 43 14.29 16.20 -7.29
C ASP A 43 13.94 15.28 -6.14
N ALA A 44 12.76 14.65 -6.25
CA ALA A 44 12.26 13.71 -5.24
C ALA A 44 11.60 12.48 -5.88
N ILE A 45 11.68 11.37 -5.15
CA ILE A 45 10.91 10.15 -5.39
C ILE A 45 9.95 9.96 -4.23
N GLY A 46 8.67 9.77 -4.54
CA GLY A 46 7.63 9.40 -3.60
C GLY A 46 7.29 7.92 -3.72
N LEU A 47 7.06 7.26 -2.60
CA LEU A 47 6.39 5.97 -2.56
C LEU A 47 4.89 6.25 -2.35
N ILE A 48 4.18 6.48 -3.46
CA ILE A 48 2.80 6.99 -3.48
C ILE A 48 1.78 5.85 -3.53
N PRO A 49 0.56 6.04 -2.96
CA PRO A 49 -0.54 5.10 -3.18
C PRO A 49 -0.82 4.93 -4.67
N THR A 50 -0.97 3.69 -5.14
CA THR A 50 -1.09 3.41 -6.59
C THR A 50 -2.28 4.12 -7.22
N LEU A 51 -3.42 4.25 -6.53
CA LEU A 51 -4.60 4.92 -7.07
C LEU A 51 -4.50 6.46 -7.09
N ASP A 52 -3.48 7.06 -6.50
CA ASP A 52 -3.21 8.49 -6.68
C ASP A 52 -2.84 8.83 -8.13
N LEU A 53 -2.38 7.84 -8.91
CA LEU A 53 -2.14 7.98 -10.34
C LEU A 53 -3.39 8.38 -11.13
N LEU A 54 -4.60 8.04 -10.65
CA LEU A 54 -5.87 8.40 -11.29
C LEU A 54 -6.07 9.92 -11.44
N THR A 55 -5.48 10.68 -10.56
CA THR A 55 -5.59 12.15 -10.53
C THR A 55 -4.27 12.86 -10.79
N HIS A 56 -3.18 12.10 -10.99
CA HIS A 56 -1.83 12.62 -11.15
C HIS A 56 -1.08 11.97 -12.32
N GLU A 57 -1.74 11.93 -13.49
CA GLU A 57 -1.23 11.31 -14.74
C GLU A 57 0.10 11.91 -15.25
N GLN A 58 0.49 13.09 -14.74
CA GLN A 58 1.77 13.71 -15.08
C GLN A 58 2.97 13.02 -14.45
N LEU A 59 2.78 12.18 -13.43
CA LEU A 59 3.87 11.49 -12.75
C LEU A 59 4.47 10.37 -13.60
N PHE A 60 5.76 10.19 -13.50
CA PHE A 60 6.50 9.06 -14.03
C PHE A 60 6.64 7.99 -12.95
N VAL A 61 6.45 6.72 -13.32
CA VAL A 61 6.40 5.58 -12.39
C VAL A 61 7.55 4.62 -12.68
N SER A 62 8.25 4.20 -11.64
CA SER A 62 9.28 3.16 -11.74
C SER A 62 8.63 1.81 -12.01
N LYS A 63 9.24 1.01 -12.92
CA LYS A 63 8.88 -0.40 -13.14
C LYS A 63 9.60 -1.37 -12.21
N LEU A 64 10.57 -0.89 -11.44
CA LEU A 64 11.51 -1.78 -10.75
C LEU A 64 11.07 -2.15 -9.33
N GLY A 65 10.18 -1.38 -8.72
CA GLY A 65 9.77 -1.71 -7.36
C GLY A 65 8.72 -0.78 -6.78
N GLY A 66 8.26 -1.16 -5.59
CA GLY A 66 7.23 -0.52 -4.81
C GLY A 66 6.79 -1.42 -3.66
N VAL A 67 5.54 -1.38 -3.28
CA VAL A 67 4.95 -2.27 -2.27
C VAL A 67 3.82 -3.04 -2.92
N SER A 68 4.05 -4.31 -3.16
CA SER A 68 3.08 -5.25 -3.73
C SER A 68 2.91 -6.44 -2.80
N PHE A 69 1.74 -7.05 -2.83
CA PHE A 69 1.38 -8.20 -2.03
C PHE A 69 0.83 -9.32 -2.91
N GLU A 70 1.30 -10.54 -2.66
CA GLU A 70 0.87 -11.76 -3.35
C GLU A 70 0.01 -12.67 -2.47
N SER A 71 -0.18 -12.31 -1.18
CA SER A 71 -0.99 -13.06 -0.23
C SER A 71 -1.56 -12.19 0.89
N GLU A 72 -2.01 -12.84 1.97
CA GLU A 72 -2.68 -12.24 3.13
C GLU A 72 -1.86 -11.19 3.88
N PHE A 73 -0.53 -11.25 3.85
CA PHE A 73 0.32 -10.31 4.58
C PHE A 73 0.33 -8.96 3.88
N CYS A 74 -0.23 -7.93 4.53
CA CYS A 74 -0.37 -6.61 3.92
C CYS A 74 -0.44 -5.49 4.97
N ASN A 75 -0.69 -4.27 4.47
CA ASN A 75 -0.78 -3.05 5.27
C ASN A 75 -2.17 -2.81 5.87
N SER A 76 -3.20 -3.51 5.40
CA SER A 76 -4.60 -3.18 5.68
C SER A 76 -5.42 -4.44 5.97
N TYR A 77 -6.23 -4.39 7.02
CA TYR A 77 -7.08 -5.51 7.42
C TYR A 77 -8.50 -5.04 7.71
N LEU A 78 -9.47 -5.86 7.30
CA LEU A 78 -10.90 -5.63 7.51
C LEU A 78 -11.39 -6.44 8.71
N TYR A 79 -12.09 -5.79 9.61
CA TYR A 79 -12.65 -6.36 10.83
C TYR A 79 -14.16 -6.24 10.82
N PHE A 80 -14.84 -7.35 11.10
CA PHE A 80 -16.29 -7.37 11.21
C PHE A 80 -16.69 -7.55 12.68
N PRO A 81 -17.69 -6.80 13.16
CA PRO A 81 -18.36 -7.10 14.43
C PRO A 81 -18.94 -8.52 14.44
N THR A 82 -18.89 -9.18 15.59
CA THR A 82 -19.22 -10.61 15.72
C THR A 82 -20.64 -10.97 15.24
N ASN A 83 -21.57 -10.03 15.29
CA ASN A 83 -22.98 -10.27 14.99
C ASN A 83 -23.47 -9.61 13.70
N ILE A 84 -22.55 -9.11 12.85
CA ILE A 84 -22.96 -8.45 11.62
C ILE A 84 -23.15 -9.46 10.48
N ASP A 85 -24.21 -9.29 9.73
CA ASP A 85 -24.40 -9.98 8.45
C ASP A 85 -23.60 -9.24 7.38
N GLN A 86 -22.51 -9.81 6.91
CA GLN A 86 -21.62 -9.20 5.91
C GLN A 86 -22.35 -8.77 4.63
N LYS A 87 -23.49 -9.44 4.32
CA LYS A 87 -24.34 -9.14 3.16
C LYS A 87 -25.32 -7.97 3.41
N LYS A 88 -25.27 -7.34 4.58
CA LYS A 88 -26.14 -6.20 4.93
C LYS A 88 -25.36 -4.98 5.38
N VAL A 89 -24.08 -4.96 5.13
CA VAL A 89 -23.21 -3.81 5.46
C VAL A 89 -23.56 -2.64 4.54
N THR A 90 -23.86 -1.50 5.13
CA THR A 90 -24.18 -0.26 4.39
C THR A 90 -23.12 0.84 4.59
N GLU A 91 -22.28 0.67 5.61
CA GLU A 91 -21.22 1.60 5.95
C GLU A 91 -20.00 0.86 6.49
N VAL A 92 -18.79 1.35 6.17
CA VAL A 92 -17.52 0.84 6.65
C VAL A 92 -16.70 1.99 7.22
N ALA A 93 -16.22 1.85 8.43
CA ALA A 93 -15.28 2.77 9.02
C ALA A 93 -13.87 2.57 8.43
N LEU A 94 -13.16 3.66 8.21
CA LEU A 94 -11.76 3.66 7.82
C LEU A 94 -10.94 4.30 8.93
N SER A 95 -9.85 3.68 9.37
CA SER A 95 -8.98 4.20 10.41
C SER A 95 -7.50 3.91 10.11
N GLY A 96 -6.61 4.70 10.71
CA GLY A 96 -5.18 4.58 10.52
C GLY A 96 -4.65 5.44 9.37
N ASP A 97 -3.63 4.94 8.65
CA ASP A 97 -2.95 5.65 7.57
C ASP A 97 -3.68 5.49 6.21
N VAL A 98 -4.95 5.89 6.20
CA VAL A 98 -5.86 5.76 5.05
C VAL A 98 -5.48 6.72 3.92
N SER A 99 -5.44 6.20 2.70
CA SER A 99 -5.27 6.97 1.46
C SER A 99 -6.51 6.88 0.55
N SER A 100 -6.42 7.50 -0.61
CA SER A 100 -7.43 7.36 -1.68
C SER A 100 -7.60 5.91 -2.12
N LEU A 101 -6.53 5.12 -2.08
CA LEU A 101 -6.52 3.72 -2.50
C LEU A 101 -7.47 2.90 -1.65
N GLU A 102 -7.33 2.95 -0.32
CA GLU A 102 -8.19 2.17 0.58
C GLU A 102 -9.64 2.62 0.47
N ALA A 103 -9.89 3.93 0.36
CA ALA A 103 -11.24 4.47 0.26
C ALA A 103 -11.96 4.06 -1.04
N ILE A 104 -11.25 4.02 -2.17
CA ILE A 104 -11.81 3.62 -3.47
C ILE A 104 -11.95 2.09 -3.53
N LEU A 105 -10.86 1.37 -3.24
CA LEU A 105 -10.81 -0.08 -3.40
C LEU A 105 -11.75 -0.79 -2.41
N CYS A 106 -11.94 -0.28 -1.20
CA CYS A 106 -12.88 -0.85 -0.24
C CYS A 106 -14.33 -0.84 -0.77
N LYS A 107 -14.76 0.24 -1.44
CA LYS A 107 -16.07 0.28 -2.08
C LYS A 107 -16.21 -0.77 -3.18
N ILE A 108 -15.16 -0.94 -3.98
CA ILE A 108 -15.13 -1.92 -5.07
C ILE A 108 -15.17 -3.35 -4.49
N LEU A 109 -14.35 -3.62 -3.47
CA LEU A 109 -14.34 -4.91 -2.79
C LEU A 109 -15.72 -5.29 -2.24
N PHE A 110 -16.40 -4.36 -1.57
CA PHE A 110 -17.75 -4.63 -1.06
C PHE A 110 -18.77 -4.85 -2.19
N ALA A 111 -18.64 -4.15 -3.30
CA ALA A 111 -19.50 -4.37 -4.47
C ALA A 111 -19.26 -5.74 -5.12
N GLU A 112 -18.00 -6.15 -5.31
CA GLU A 112 -17.64 -7.38 -6.01
C GLU A 112 -17.81 -8.63 -5.15
N LEU A 113 -17.33 -8.62 -3.90
CA LEU A 113 -17.28 -9.80 -3.07
C LEU A 113 -18.56 -10.00 -2.22
N TYR A 114 -19.24 -8.91 -1.86
CA TYR A 114 -20.40 -8.96 -0.96
C TYR A 114 -21.70 -8.50 -1.62
N ASP A 115 -21.68 -8.03 -2.87
CA ASP A 115 -22.83 -7.44 -3.58
C ASP A 115 -23.46 -6.27 -2.78
N GLN A 116 -22.60 -5.42 -2.19
CA GLN A 116 -23.00 -4.30 -1.34
C GLN A 116 -22.43 -2.97 -1.79
N GLN A 117 -23.31 -1.96 -1.85
CA GLN A 117 -22.88 -0.56 -2.03
C GLN A 117 -22.72 0.08 -0.65
N VAL A 118 -21.48 0.37 -0.27
CA VAL A 118 -21.15 0.87 1.07
C VAL A 118 -20.71 2.34 1.07
N LYS A 119 -21.05 3.04 2.15
CA LYS A 119 -20.48 4.36 2.46
C LYS A 119 -19.23 4.21 3.28
N MET A 120 -18.29 5.14 3.13
CA MET A 120 -17.06 5.19 3.93
C MET A 120 -17.15 6.33 4.92
N SER A 121 -16.80 6.07 6.17
CA SER A 121 -16.62 7.08 7.21
C SER A 121 -15.22 6.99 7.80
N LEU A 122 -14.59 8.14 8.03
CA LEU A 122 -13.29 8.18 8.70
C LEU A 122 -13.51 8.21 10.21
N GLN A 123 -12.76 7.38 10.93
CA GLN A 123 -12.71 7.42 12.38
C GLN A 123 -11.28 7.49 12.91
N THR A 124 -11.10 8.08 14.08
CA THR A 124 -9.80 8.17 14.74
C THR A 124 -9.47 6.96 15.62
N SER A 125 -10.51 6.25 16.07
CA SER A 125 -10.36 5.03 16.87
C SER A 125 -9.93 3.86 15.98
N SER A 126 -9.03 3.04 16.50
CA SER A 126 -8.68 1.74 15.92
C SER A 126 -9.53 0.60 16.49
N GLU A 127 -10.48 0.89 17.35
CA GLU A 127 -11.38 -0.12 17.93
C GLU A 127 -12.59 -0.35 17.04
N ILE A 128 -13.04 -1.60 16.99
CA ILE A 128 -14.22 -1.99 16.24
C ILE A 128 -15.44 -1.54 17.05
N GLU A 129 -16.24 -0.65 16.49
CA GLU A 129 -17.54 -0.31 17.04
C GLU A 129 -18.51 -1.50 16.86
N SER A 130 -19.52 -1.59 17.70
CA SER A 130 -20.36 -2.80 17.85
C SER A 130 -21.19 -3.16 16.62
N ASP A 131 -21.36 -2.26 15.67
CA ASP A 131 -22.33 -2.36 14.58
C ASP A 131 -21.77 -2.03 13.19
N MET A 132 -20.50 -1.69 13.08
CA MET A 132 -19.90 -1.25 11.81
C MET A 132 -18.55 -1.94 11.54
N PRO A 133 -18.32 -2.51 10.35
CA PRO A 133 -17.00 -3.02 9.96
C PRO A 133 -15.97 -1.90 9.94
N LEU A 134 -14.73 -2.26 10.25
CA LEU A 134 -13.57 -1.37 10.27
C LEU A 134 -12.50 -1.87 9.29
N LEU A 135 -12.10 -1.01 8.35
CA LEU A 135 -10.84 -1.19 7.63
C LEU A 135 -9.75 -0.40 8.37
N LEU A 136 -8.83 -1.11 9.00
CA LEU A 136 -7.69 -0.54 9.71
C LEU A 136 -6.45 -0.60 8.81
N VAL A 137 -5.82 0.56 8.59
CA VAL A 137 -4.66 0.72 7.68
C VAL A 137 -3.43 1.10 8.48
N GLY A 138 -2.30 0.45 8.17
CA GLY A 138 -1.00 0.79 8.73
C GLY A 138 -0.61 -0.04 9.94
N ASP A 139 0.43 0.43 10.61
CA ASP A 139 1.18 -0.32 11.63
C ASP A 139 0.41 -0.66 12.90
N THR A 140 -0.70 0.02 13.17
CA THR A 140 -1.59 -0.32 14.28
C THR A 140 -2.05 -1.77 14.21
N ASN A 141 -2.13 -2.35 13.00
CA ASN A 141 -2.43 -3.76 12.80
C ASN A 141 -1.36 -4.68 13.43
N PHE A 142 -0.09 -4.28 13.35
CA PHE A 142 1.03 -5.08 13.85
C PHE A 142 1.31 -4.81 15.34
N VAL A 143 1.34 -3.53 15.74
CA VAL A 143 1.63 -3.15 17.14
C VAL A 143 0.62 -3.76 18.12
N ASN A 144 -0.65 -3.83 17.73
CA ASN A 144 -1.72 -4.39 18.54
C ASN A 144 -2.06 -5.86 18.18
N GLU A 145 -1.23 -6.52 17.38
CA GLU A 145 -1.44 -7.90 16.90
C GLU A 145 -2.79 -8.15 16.20
N LYS A 146 -3.47 -7.07 15.79
CA LYS A 146 -4.79 -7.15 15.17
C LYS A 146 -4.77 -7.91 13.85
N CYS A 147 -3.66 -7.84 13.10
CA CYS A 147 -3.47 -8.57 11.85
C CYS A 147 -3.66 -10.10 12.00
N LEU A 148 -3.55 -10.65 13.22
CA LEU A 148 -3.77 -12.08 13.47
C LEU A 148 -5.25 -12.51 13.38
N THR A 149 -6.18 -11.56 13.47
CA THR A 149 -7.63 -11.81 13.49
C THR A 149 -8.41 -11.09 12.41
N GLY A 150 -7.75 -10.16 11.70
CA GLY A 150 -8.34 -9.39 10.61
C GLY A 150 -8.41 -10.20 9.31
N ILE A 151 -9.35 -9.85 8.45
CA ILE A 151 -9.40 -10.36 7.08
C ILE A 151 -8.46 -9.48 6.23
N SER A 152 -7.53 -10.12 5.55
CA SER A 152 -6.57 -9.41 4.69
C SER A 152 -7.29 -8.62 3.59
N PHE A 153 -6.96 -7.34 3.49
CA PHE A 153 -7.46 -6.50 2.40
C PHE A 153 -6.77 -6.83 1.07
N ALA A 154 -5.49 -7.26 1.15
CA ALA A 154 -4.75 -7.69 -0.04
C ALA A 154 -5.35 -8.95 -0.65
N ASP A 155 -5.76 -9.93 0.16
CA ASP A 155 -6.35 -11.17 -0.32
C ASP A 155 -7.62 -10.88 -1.15
N GLY A 156 -8.54 -10.07 -0.62
CA GLY A 156 -9.71 -9.63 -1.39
C GLY A 156 -9.35 -8.81 -2.65
N ALA A 157 -8.32 -7.98 -2.59
CA ALA A 157 -7.86 -7.23 -3.76
C ALA A 157 -7.30 -8.17 -4.84
N ILE A 158 -6.47 -9.14 -4.46
CA ILE A 158 -5.89 -10.14 -5.37
C ILE A 158 -6.99 -10.97 -6.04
N GLU A 159 -8.03 -11.37 -5.27
CA GLU A 159 -9.16 -12.12 -5.82
C GLU A 159 -9.85 -11.37 -6.95
N ILE A 160 -10.19 -10.09 -6.76
CA ILE A 160 -10.87 -9.29 -7.80
C ILE A 160 -9.96 -8.86 -8.95
N LEU A 161 -8.65 -8.65 -8.67
CA LEU A 161 -7.68 -8.25 -9.69
C LEU A 161 -7.22 -9.43 -10.55
N SER A 162 -7.23 -10.66 -10.01
CA SER A 162 -6.52 -11.82 -10.54
C SER A 162 -5.03 -11.54 -10.82
N ALA A 163 -4.43 -10.66 -10.01
CA ALA A 163 -3.05 -10.19 -10.11
C ALA A 163 -2.55 -9.72 -8.73
N PRO A 164 -1.24 -9.52 -8.51
CA PRO A 164 -0.71 -8.97 -7.28
C PRO A 164 -1.33 -7.61 -6.91
N PHE A 165 -1.54 -7.38 -5.64
CA PHE A 165 -2.06 -6.11 -5.13
C PHE A 165 -0.94 -5.10 -4.92
N VAL A 166 -0.73 -4.20 -5.87
CA VAL A 166 0.29 -3.14 -5.78
C VAL A 166 -0.27 -1.95 -5.00
N ASN A 167 0.09 -1.88 -3.72
CA ASN A 167 -0.40 -0.86 -2.80
C ASN A 167 0.29 0.50 -3.02
N PHE A 168 1.63 0.51 -3.19
CA PHE A 168 2.41 1.73 -3.45
C PHE A 168 3.37 1.53 -4.61
N VAL A 169 3.60 2.62 -5.34
CA VAL A 169 4.57 2.68 -6.44
C VAL A 169 5.58 3.80 -6.21
N PHE A 170 6.82 3.61 -6.64
CA PHE A 170 7.78 4.71 -6.71
C PHE A 170 7.47 5.61 -7.90
N ALA A 171 7.29 6.90 -7.64
CA ALA A 171 6.98 7.89 -8.66
C ALA A 171 7.77 9.18 -8.47
N GLY A 172 7.91 9.94 -9.57
CA GLY A 172 8.55 11.25 -9.59
C GLY A 172 7.94 12.18 -10.63
N LYS A 173 8.15 13.48 -10.47
CA LYS A 173 7.67 14.50 -11.44
C LYS A 173 8.48 14.51 -12.72
N GLU A 174 9.77 14.32 -12.60
CA GLU A 174 10.70 14.39 -13.72
C GLU A 174 11.14 12.98 -14.11
N LYS A 175 11.10 12.68 -15.40
CA LYS A 175 11.49 11.38 -15.95
C LYS A 175 12.93 11.02 -15.59
N GLU A 176 13.83 12.00 -15.68
CA GLU A 176 15.24 11.85 -15.39
C GLU A 176 15.51 11.49 -13.93
N THR A 177 14.70 12.03 -13.00
CA THR A 177 14.78 11.68 -11.57
C THR A 177 14.40 10.22 -11.35
N VAL A 178 13.36 9.73 -12.03
CA VAL A 178 12.94 8.31 -11.94
C VAL A 178 13.98 7.39 -12.58
N ILE A 179 14.58 7.75 -13.71
CA ILE A 179 15.69 7.00 -14.33
C ILE A 179 16.89 6.90 -13.37
N ALA A 180 17.28 8.03 -12.76
CA ALA A 180 18.38 8.03 -11.79
C ALA A 180 18.06 7.19 -10.55
N PHE A 181 16.81 7.22 -10.07
CA PHE A 181 16.33 6.34 -9.02
C PHE A 181 16.42 4.87 -9.42
N ASN A 182 15.93 4.50 -10.60
CA ASN A 182 15.94 3.12 -11.09
C ASN A 182 17.36 2.53 -11.13
N ASN A 183 18.34 3.30 -11.60
CA ASN A 183 19.74 2.88 -11.61
C ASN A 183 20.29 2.61 -10.20
N ASN A 184 19.94 3.47 -9.23
CA ASN A 184 20.34 3.29 -7.83
C ASN A 184 19.59 2.11 -7.20
N PHE A 185 18.29 2.00 -7.44
CA PHE A 185 17.44 0.96 -6.89
C PHE A 185 17.86 -0.44 -7.33
N ALA A 186 18.20 -0.63 -8.62
CA ALA A 186 18.73 -1.89 -9.12
C ALA A 186 19.98 -2.35 -8.35
N SER A 187 20.83 -1.38 -7.95
CA SER A 187 22.02 -1.67 -7.13
C SER A 187 21.68 -1.96 -5.66
N LEU A 188 20.52 -1.51 -5.18
CA LEU A 188 20.06 -1.70 -3.80
C LEU A 188 19.40 -3.08 -3.60
N ILE A 189 18.80 -3.68 -4.63
CA ILE A 189 18.05 -4.93 -4.56
C ILE A 189 18.79 -6.05 -3.79
N PRO A 190 20.07 -6.35 -4.06
CA PRO A 190 20.79 -7.38 -3.29
C PRO A 190 20.93 -7.06 -1.80
N MET A 191 20.94 -5.76 -1.44
CA MET A 191 20.98 -5.32 -0.04
C MET A 191 19.61 -5.49 0.62
N LEU A 192 18.52 -5.19 -0.08
CA LEU A 192 17.15 -5.41 0.39
C LEU A 192 16.96 -6.87 0.80
N TYR A 193 17.30 -7.82 -0.07
CA TYR A 193 17.21 -9.25 0.28
C TYR A 193 18.02 -9.63 1.52
N LYS A 194 19.23 -9.11 1.66
CA LYS A 194 20.07 -9.36 2.86
C LYS A 194 19.53 -8.70 4.13
N SER A 195 18.74 -7.66 3.98
CA SER A 195 18.19 -6.87 5.09
C SER A 195 16.92 -7.45 5.70
N ILE A 196 16.26 -8.43 5.06
CA ILE A 196 14.96 -8.96 5.51
C ILE A 196 15.05 -9.45 6.96
N LEU A 197 15.90 -10.42 7.25
CA LEU A 197 16.00 -10.99 8.61
C LEU A 197 16.50 -9.97 9.66
N PRO A 198 17.55 -9.16 9.39
CA PRO A 198 17.95 -8.08 10.28
C PRO A 198 16.84 -7.06 10.55
N PHE A 199 16.08 -6.69 9.53
CA PHE A 199 14.96 -5.76 9.69
C PHE A 199 13.88 -6.35 10.60
N ILE A 200 13.42 -7.57 10.35
CA ILE A 200 12.40 -8.25 11.17
C ILE A 200 12.88 -8.36 12.63
N ALA A 201 14.15 -8.71 12.84
CA ALA A 201 14.73 -8.79 14.18
C ALA A 201 14.72 -7.44 14.92
N SER A 202 14.88 -6.32 14.18
CA SER A 202 14.89 -4.95 14.72
C SER A 202 13.52 -4.42 15.12
N LEU A 203 12.42 -5.03 14.66
CA LEU A 203 11.07 -4.58 14.97
C LEU A 203 10.76 -4.70 16.46
N ASN A 204 10.08 -3.72 17.02
CA ASN A 204 9.61 -3.77 18.41
C ASN A 204 8.23 -4.46 18.48
N LEU A 205 8.20 -5.76 18.15
CA LEU A 205 7.02 -6.62 18.13
C LEU A 205 7.27 -7.86 18.97
N THR A 206 6.21 -8.61 19.29
CA THR A 206 6.32 -9.90 19.99
C THR A 206 7.07 -10.93 19.16
N SER A 207 7.61 -11.96 19.80
CA SER A 207 8.31 -13.04 19.09
C SER A 207 7.39 -13.78 18.13
N GLU A 208 6.14 -14.04 18.56
CA GLU A 208 5.12 -14.71 17.76
C GLU A 208 4.82 -13.94 16.46
N LEU A 209 4.61 -12.62 16.57
CA LEU A 209 4.34 -11.79 15.39
C LEU A 209 5.57 -11.66 14.48
N LYS A 210 6.78 -11.60 15.05
CA LYS A 210 8.01 -11.62 14.24
C LYS A 210 8.18 -12.92 13.45
N ASP A 211 7.82 -14.06 14.05
CA ASP A 211 7.90 -15.36 13.40
C ASP A 211 6.87 -15.44 12.27
N LYS A 212 5.63 -14.98 12.50
CA LYS A 212 4.61 -14.87 11.45
C LYS A 212 5.07 -13.94 10.31
N ILE A 213 5.56 -12.74 10.63
CA ILE A 213 6.09 -11.82 9.61
C ILE A 213 7.22 -12.50 8.82
N ARG A 214 8.12 -13.24 9.46
CA ARG A 214 9.22 -13.95 8.78
C ARG A 214 8.71 -15.00 7.79
N GLU A 215 7.68 -15.75 8.15
CA GLU A 215 7.08 -16.76 7.29
C GLU A 215 6.38 -16.13 6.07
N GLU A 216 5.68 -15.01 6.29
CA GLU A 216 4.87 -14.36 5.27
C GLU A 216 5.61 -13.26 4.49
N PHE A 217 6.82 -12.86 4.91
CA PHE A 217 7.56 -11.75 4.28
C PHE A 217 7.89 -12.00 2.80
N SER A 218 7.93 -13.25 2.38
CA SER A 218 8.15 -13.61 0.98
C SER A 218 7.00 -13.20 0.05
N SER A 219 5.81 -12.94 0.59
CA SER A 219 4.66 -12.46 -0.17
C SER A 219 4.63 -10.93 -0.33
N PHE A 220 5.52 -10.22 0.37
CA PHE A 220 5.78 -8.80 0.15
C PHE A 220 6.80 -8.65 -0.98
N VAL A 221 6.32 -8.17 -2.12
CA VAL A 221 7.14 -7.93 -3.31
C VAL A 221 7.60 -6.48 -3.32
N PHE A 222 8.90 -6.29 -3.31
CA PHE A 222 9.56 -4.98 -3.37
C PHE A 222 10.36 -4.78 -4.67
N GLU A 223 10.65 -5.85 -5.39
CA GLU A 223 11.24 -5.87 -6.73
C GLU A 223 10.17 -6.37 -7.72
N PHE A 224 9.69 -5.47 -8.56
CA PHE A 224 8.56 -5.74 -9.45
C PHE A 224 8.96 -6.57 -10.66
N ASP A 225 8.07 -7.46 -11.04
CA ASP A 225 8.11 -8.17 -12.31
C ASP A 225 6.92 -7.77 -13.23
N SER A 226 6.67 -8.54 -14.27
CA SER A 226 5.57 -8.30 -15.21
C SER A 226 4.19 -8.46 -14.55
N MET A 227 4.06 -9.32 -13.53
CA MET A 227 2.78 -9.53 -12.84
C MET A 227 2.39 -8.33 -11.99
N ASP A 228 3.37 -7.67 -11.33
CA ASP A 228 3.13 -6.44 -10.58
C ASP A 228 2.72 -5.29 -11.53
N ILE A 229 3.36 -5.20 -12.70
CA ILE A 229 3.00 -4.19 -13.71
C ILE A 229 1.56 -4.43 -14.21
N ASP A 230 1.17 -5.68 -14.43
CA ASP A 230 -0.22 -6.03 -14.76
C ASP A 230 -1.15 -5.72 -13.59
N GLY A 231 -0.74 -5.97 -12.34
CA GLY A 231 -1.47 -5.63 -11.13
C GLY A 231 -1.76 -4.13 -11.04
N ILE A 232 -0.77 -3.27 -11.30
CA ILE A 232 -0.96 -1.81 -11.38
C ILE A 232 -2.00 -1.47 -12.45
N ALA A 233 -1.88 -2.07 -13.64
CA ALA A 233 -2.79 -1.79 -14.75
C ALA A 233 -4.23 -2.23 -14.44
N GLN A 234 -4.44 -3.40 -13.83
CA GLN A 234 -5.76 -3.87 -13.41
C GLN A 234 -6.34 -2.98 -12.31
N LEU A 235 -5.55 -2.69 -11.27
CA LEU A 235 -5.98 -1.86 -10.14
C LEU A 235 -6.44 -0.47 -10.59
N THR A 236 -5.70 0.17 -11.49
CA THR A 236 -6.06 1.52 -12.00
C THR A 236 -7.25 1.53 -12.95
N ARG A 237 -7.62 0.39 -13.54
CA ARG A 237 -8.82 0.24 -14.40
C ARG A 237 -10.10 -0.03 -13.60
N LEU A 238 -10.01 -0.64 -12.42
CA LEU A 238 -11.19 -0.98 -11.62
C LEU A 238 -12.13 0.22 -11.38
N PRO A 239 -11.65 1.42 -10.99
CA PRO A 239 -12.51 2.58 -10.78
C PRO A 239 -13.27 3.02 -12.04
N TYR A 240 -12.71 2.80 -13.22
CA TYR A 240 -13.42 3.04 -14.50
C TYR A 240 -14.56 2.05 -14.69
N TYR A 241 -14.33 0.75 -14.49
CA TYR A 241 -15.37 -0.26 -14.63
C TYR A 241 -16.53 -0.09 -13.63
N HIS A 242 -16.23 0.49 -12.46
CA HIS A 242 -17.21 0.86 -11.44
C HIS A 242 -17.83 2.26 -11.63
N GLY A 243 -17.55 2.95 -12.74
CA GLY A 243 -18.10 4.28 -13.04
C GLY A 243 -17.66 5.41 -12.11
N MET A 244 -16.56 5.20 -11.35
CA MET A 244 -16.02 6.20 -10.43
C MET A 244 -15.17 7.26 -11.14
N ILE A 245 -14.59 6.91 -12.28
CA ILE A 245 -13.87 7.81 -13.19
C ILE A 245 -14.43 7.66 -14.61
N LYS A 246 -14.26 8.69 -15.43
CA LYS A 246 -14.86 8.74 -16.79
C LYS A 246 -13.99 8.12 -17.87
N GLU A 247 -12.68 8.15 -17.69
CA GLU A 247 -11.67 7.70 -18.66
C GLU A 247 -10.62 6.87 -17.98
N MET A 248 -10.07 5.88 -18.69
CA MET A 248 -8.90 5.12 -18.22
C MET A 248 -7.65 5.98 -18.38
N ILE A 249 -6.75 5.87 -17.41
CA ILE A 249 -5.47 6.58 -17.45
C ILE A 249 -4.41 5.75 -18.19
N GLU A 250 -3.42 6.43 -18.75
CA GLU A 250 -2.19 5.82 -19.25
C GLU A 250 -1.03 6.11 -18.28
N ILE A 251 -0.44 5.06 -17.72
CA ILE A 251 0.65 5.18 -16.75
C ILE A 251 1.98 5.38 -17.48
N LYS A 252 2.71 6.44 -17.11
CA LYS A 252 4.02 6.77 -17.68
C LYS A 252 5.13 6.00 -16.99
N PHE A 253 5.27 4.75 -17.33
CA PHE A 253 6.36 3.92 -16.82
C PHE A 253 7.74 4.32 -17.35
N VAL A 254 8.77 4.15 -16.49
CA VAL A 254 10.18 4.43 -16.78
C VAL A 254 11.04 3.23 -16.40
#